data_964efa4739b357274abde5e578bd3daf
#
_entry.id   964efa4739b357274abde5e578bd3daf
#
_cell.length_a   1.000
_cell.length_b   1.000
_cell.length_c   1.000
_cell.angle_alpha   90.00
_cell.angle_beta   90.00
_cell.angle_gamma   90.00
#
_symmetry.space_group_name_H-M   'P 1'
#
loop_
_entity.id
_entity.type
_entity.pdbx_description
1 polymer ?
#
loop_
_entity_poly.entity_id
_entity_poly.type
_entity_poly.pdbx_seq_one_letter_code
_entity_poly.pdbx_strand_id
1 'polypeptide(L)'
;MFGGFGGAGFPNNLIQALSRRGVKDITAISNNCGTRDGELGLMFKNGQIAHAIASFPGPHSTYFQEQLAEGRVTLELVPQGILCERMRAAAAGLQGFYTTVGVGTEIAAGKEERVIEGKRCILEMPIHAEYALIKAETADELGNLTYRLAARNFNPIMAMAAATTIVEVDEIVPVGSIKPEHVVTPAIFVHRIVQAKGIRYAG
;
A
#
# COMPACT_ATOMS: atom_id res chain seq x y z
N MET A 1 1.38 -2.68 -4.91
CA MET A 1 1.03 -2.04 -3.61
C MET A 1 -0.06 -2.84 -2.94
N PHE A 2 -0.03 -2.90 -1.61
CA PHE A 2 -1.05 -3.60 -0.83
C PHE A 2 -1.57 -2.65 0.25
N GLY A 3 -2.86 -2.30 0.17
CA GLY A 3 -3.53 -1.44 1.14
C GLY A 3 -3.58 -2.06 2.53
N GLY A 4 -3.86 -1.26 3.53
CA GLY A 4 -4.01 -1.68 4.92
C GLY A 4 -3.04 -1.01 5.89
N PHE A 5 -3.46 -0.97 7.15
CA PHE A 5 -2.70 -0.44 8.27
C PHE A 5 -3.21 -1.05 9.57
N GLY A 6 -2.30 -1.60 10.39
CA GLY A 6 -2.63 -2.05 11.74
C GLY A 6 -3.75 -3.11 11.81
N GLY A 7 -3.88 -3.96 10.79
CA GLY A 7 -4.94 -4.98 10.71
C GLY A 7 -6.23 -4.50 10.04
N ALA A 8 -6.39 -3.20 9.73
CA ALA A 8 -7.57 -2.66 9.08
C ALA A 8 -7.34 -2.38 7.59
N GLY A 9 -8.35 -2.59 6.76
CA GLY A 9 -8.35 -2.19 5.35
C GLY A 9 -7.44 -3.01 4.43
N PHE A 10 -7.10 -4.26 4.78
CA PHE A 10 -6.39 -5.17 3.90
C PHE A 10 -7.34 -5.86 2.92
N PRO A 11 -6.98 -5.96 1.63
CA PRO A 11 -7.73 -6.70 0.62
C PRO A 11 -7.44 -8.20 0.72
N ASN A 12 -7.88 -8.85 1.81
CA ASN A 12 -7.46 -10.20 2.17
C ASN A 12 -7.87 -11.27 1.15
N ASN A 13 -9.04 -11.12 0.50
CA ASN A 13 -9.44 -12.07 -0.55
C ASN A 13 -8.55 -11.94 -1.79
N LEU A 14 -8.15 -10.72 -2.16
CA LEU A 14 -7.23 -10.49 -3.27
C LEU A 14 -5.83 -11.01 -2.96
N ILE A 15 -5.32 -10.76 -1.73
CA ILE A 15 -4.03 -11.28 -1.27
C ILE A 15 -4.01 -12.81 -1.30
N GLN A 16 -5.07 -13.46 -0.78
CA GLN A 16 -5.19 -14.93 -0.83
C GLN A 16 -5.28 -15.46 -2.26
N ALA A 17 -6.03 -14.77 -3.13
CA ALA A 17 -6.13 -15.16 -4.53
C ALA A 17 -4.78 -15.06 -5.24
N LEU A 18 -4.03 -13.99 -5.02
CA LEU A 18 -2.68 -13.81 -5.57
C LEU A 18 -1.71 -14.85 -4.99
N SER A 19 -1.81 -15.13 -3.69
CA SER A 19 -1.01 -16.17 -3.03
C SER A 19 -1.22 -17.54 -3.68
N ARG A 20 -2.47 -17.92 -3.93
CA ARG A 20 -2.80 -19.19 -4.61
C ARG A 20 -2.28 -19.28 -6.05
N ARG A 21 -2.08 -18.15 -6.73
CA ARG A 21 -1.51 -18.11 -8.08
C ARG A 21 -0.03 -18.46 -8.12
N GLY A 22 0.67 -18.38 -7.00
CA GLY A 22 2.07 -18.75 -6.90
C GLY A 22 3.04 -17.83 -7.65
N VAL A 23 2.61 -16.62 -8.03
CA VAL A 23 3.49 -15.61 -8.66
C VAL A 23 4.62 -15.30 -7.69
N LYS A 24 5.85 -15.23 -8.19
CA LYS A 24 7.07 -14.99 -7.42
C LYS A 24 7.74 -13.67 -7.82
N ASP A 25 8.81 -13.35 -7.12
CA ASP A 25 9.66 -12.17 -7.38
C ASP A 25 8.90 -10.84 -7.27
N ILE A 26 7.91 -10.80 -6.36
CA ILE A 26 7.08 -9.61 -6.15
C ILE A 26 7.83 -8.59 -5.31
N THR A 27 7.84 -7.33 -5.76
CA THR A 27 8.13 -6.17 -4.91
C THR A 27 6.85 -5.74 -4.22
N ALA A 28 6.77 -5.93 -2.90
CA ALA A 28 5.62 -5.55 -2.11
C ALA A 28 5.81 -4.16 -1.47
N ILE A 29 4.93 -3.22 -1.79
CA ILE A 29 4.88 -1.89 -1.17
C ILE A 29 3.67 -1.88 -0.26
N SER A 30 3.89 -1.77 1.06
CA SER A 30 2.84 -1.79 2.07
C SER A 30 3.30 -1.10 3.35
N ASN A 31 2.37 -0.74 4.25
CA ASN A 31 2.75 -0.20 5.55
C ASN A 31 3.53 -1.21 6.40
N ASN A 32 3.09 -2.47 6.40
CA ASN A 32 3.72 -3.56 7.16
C ASN A 32 3.88 -4.83 6.30
N CYS A 33 4.57 -5.82 6.84
CA CYS A 33 4.82 -7.10 6.18
C CYS A 33 3.83 -8.20 6.60
N GLY A 34 2.65 -7.82 7.08
CA GLY A 34 1.61 -8.74 7.51
C GLY A 34 1.90 -9.41 8.85
N THR A 35 0.98 -10.24 9.28
CA THR A 35 1.11 -11.13 10.44
C THR A 35 1.49 -12.54 9.99
N ARG A 36 1.69 -13.47 10.95
CA ARG A 36 2.15 -14.83 10.63
C ARG A 36 1.32 -15.52 9.56
N ASP A 37 0.02 -15.66 9.76
CA ASP A 37 -0.88 -16.38 8.84
C ASP A 37 -1.92 -15.46 8.17
N GLY A 38 -1.79 -14.14 8.34
CA GLY A 38 -2.70 -13.15 7.79
C GLY A 38 -2.02 -12.17 6.84
N GLU A 39 -2.83 -11.49 6.07
CA GLU A 39 -2.39 -10.41 5.19
C GLU A 39 -1.22 -10.84 4.28
N LEU A 40 -0.16 -10.04 4.19
CA LEU A 40 1.04 -10.38 3.41
C LEU A 40 1.87 -11.53 4.01
N GLY A 41 1.68 -11.88 5.28
CA GLY A 41 2.41 -12.97 5.94
C GLY A 41 2.34 -14.29 5.16
N LEU A 42 1.17 -14.61 4.59
CA LEU A 42 1.00 -15.79 3.74
C LEU A 42 1.89 -15.76 2.49
N MET A 43 2.05 -14.60 1.86
CA MET A 43 2.88 -14.46 0.66
C MET A 43 4.38 -14.55 0.98
N PHE A 44 4.81 -14.04 2.14
CA PHE A 44 6.17 -14.28 2.65
C PHE A 44 6.39 -15.76 2.93
N LYS A 45 5.46 -16.43 3.64
CA LYS A 45 5.52 -17.87 3.89
C LYS A 45 5.77 -18.68 2.63
N ASN A 46 5.10 -18.31 1.54
CA ASN A 46 5.17 -19.00 0.25
C ASN A 46 6.38 -18.59 -0.62
N GLY A 47 7.25 -17.70 -0.12
CA GLY A 47 8.42 -17.22 -0.87
C GLY A 47 8.04 -16.49 -2.16
N GLN A 48 6.98 -15.69 -2.14
CA GLN A 48 6.47 -14.97 -3.31
C GLN A 48 7.00 -13.53 -3.39
N ILE A 49 7.41 -12.96 -2.26
CA ILE A 49 7.93 -11.60 -2.17
C ILE A 49 9.45 -11.66 -2.10
N ALA A 50 10.11 -11.00 -3.04
CA ALA A 50 11.58 -10.88 -3.08
C ALA A 50 12.07 -9.56 -2.48
N HIS A 51 11.26 -8.50 -2.56
CA HIS A 51 11.60 -7.18 -2.05
C HIS A 51 10.41 -6.56 -1.34
N ALA A 52 10.63 -6.00 -0.15
CA ALA A 52 9.62 -5.29 0.61
C ALA A 52 10.00 -3.80 0.74
N ILE A 53 9.07 -2.91 0.45
CA ILE A 53 9.16 -1.47 0.76
C ILE A 53 8.11 -1.20 1.81
N ALA A 54 8.53 -0.94 3.04
CA ALA A 54 7.61 -0.84 4.18
C ALA A 54 8.05 0.22 5.19
N SER A 55 7.08 0.76 5.92
CA SER A 55 7.36 1.73 6.98
C SER A 55 7.47 1.10 8.36
N PHE A 56 6.81 -0.03 8.56
CA PHE A 56 6.81 -0.76 9.83
C PHE A 56 6.64 -2.26 9.56
N PRO A 57 7.71 -3.01 9.33
CA PRO A 57 7.60 -4.46 9.08
C PRO A 57 6.82 -5.22 10.14
N GLY A 58 6.86 -4.73 11.39
CA GLY A 58 6.09 -5.23 12.52
C GLY A 58 6.78 -6.39 13.26
N PRO A 59 6.61 -6.44 14.60
CA PRO A 59 7.22 -7.51 15.42
C PRO A 59 6.56 -8.88 15.19
N HIS A 60 5.35 -8.91 14.63
CA HIS A 60 4.59 -10.15 14.39
C HIS A 60 4.73 -10.69 12.96
N SER A 61 5.54 -10.05 12.12
CA SER A 61 5.78 -10.47 10.73
C SER A 61 6.83 -11.60 10.68
N THR A 62 6.55 -12.72 11.33
CA THR A 62 7.51 -13.81 11.57
C THR A 62 8.13 -14.34 10.28
N TYR A 63 7.32 -14.67 9.29
CA TYR A 63 7.83 -15.20 8.01
C TYR A 63 8.68 -14.18 7.24
N PHE A 64 8.35 -12.90 7.32
CA PHE A 64 9.18 -11.84 6.75
C PHE A 64 10.54 -11.78 7.45
N GLN A 65 10.56 -11.79 8.79
CA GLN A 65 11.80 -11.72 9.58
C GLN A 65 12.71 -12.92 9.31
N GLU A 66 12.14 -14.14 9.26
CA GLU A 66 12.87 -15.36 8.91
C GLU A 66 13.52 -15.24 7.52
N GLN A 67 12.77 -14.82 6.51
CA GLN A 67 13.28 -14.70 5.15
C GLN A 67 14.28 -13.56 4.97
N LEU A 68 14.11 -12.45 5.72
CA LEU A 68 15.08 -11.36 5.74
C LEU A 68 16.42 -11.83 6.36
N ALA A 69 16.36 -12.55 7.47
CA ALA A 69 17.56 -13.10 8.12
C ALA A 69 18.31 -14.13 7.26
N GLU A 70 17.58 -14.88 6.43
CA GLU A 70 18.12 -15.84 5.47
C GLU A 70 18.56 -15.20 4.13
N GLY A 71 18.40 -13.90 3.96
CA GLY A 71 18.74 -13.17 2.73
C GLY A 71 17.85 -13.47 1.52
N ARG A 72 16.70 -14.10 1.72
CA ARG A 72 15.72 -14.40 0.66
C ARG A 72 14.82 -13.21 0.29
N VAL A 73 14.71 -12.25 1.18
CA VAL A 73 13.95 -11.00 1.01
C VAL A 73 14.83 -9.84 1.36
N THR A 74 14.73 -8.76 0.59
CA THR A 74 15.37 -7.48 0.92
C THR A 74 14.32 -6.48 1.42
N LEU A 75 14.75 -5.50 2.24
CA LEU A 75 13.88 -4.46 2.79
C LEU A 75 14.41 -3.07 2.44
N GLU A 76 13.54 -2.23 1.88
CA GLU A 76 13.67 -0.78 1.92
C GLU A 76 12.78 -0.25 3.05
N LEU A 77 13.40 0.22 4.13
CA LEU A 77 12.67 0.83 5.23
C LEU A 77 12.43 2.31 4.94
N VAL A 78 11.18 2.72 4.84
CA VAL A 78 10.78 4.09 4.51
C VAL A 78 9.95 4.68 5.65
N PRO A 79 10.28 5.86 6.20
CA PRO A 79 9.43 6.50 7.20
C PRO A 79 8.00 6.64 6.70
N GLN A 80 7.01 6.35 7.54
CA GLN A 80 5.61 6.21 7.14
C GLN A 80 5.06 7.44 6.39
N GLY A 81 5.35 8.63 6.88
CA GLY A 81 4.95 9.87 6.19
C GLY A 81 5.61 10.00 4.81
N ILE A 82 6.89 9.62 4.71
CA ILE A 82 7.62 9.64 3.44
C ILE A 82 7.07 8.60 2.47
N LEU A 83 6.70 7.42 2.94
CA LEU A 83 6.03 6.41 2.10
C LEU A 83 4.74 6.98 1.48
N CYS A 84 3.92 7.67 2.28
CA CYS A 84 2.72 8.35 1.80
C CYS A 84 3.05 9.42 0.76
N GLU A 85 4.02 10.30 1.04
CA GLU A 85 4.35 11.41 0.16
C GLU A 85 5.03 10.94 -1.15
N ARG A 86 5.82 9.88 -1.12
CA ARG A 86 6.37 9.25 -2.34
C ARG A 86 5.27 8.70 -3.25
N MET A 87 4.22 8.08 -2.67
CA MET A 87 3.04 7.65 -3.43
C MET A 87 2.22 8.85 -3.93
N ARG A 88 2.08 9.89 -3.10
CA ARG A 88 1.37 11.13 -3.48
C ARG A 88 2.10 11.85 -4.61
N ALA A 89 3.42 11.92 -4.56
CA ALA A 89 4.24 12.47 -5.64
C ALA A 89 4.02 11.71 -6.94
N ALA A 90 4.01 10.37 -6.90
CA ALA A 90 3.71 9.52 -8.04
C ALA A 90 2.32 9.83 -8.63
N ALA A 91 1.30 9.87 -7.78
CA ALA A 91 -0.08 10.17 -8.18
C ALA A 91 -0.25 11.56 -8.81
N ALA A 92 0.53 12.54 -8.37
CA ALA A 92 0.50 13.92 -8.85
C ALA A 92 1.45 14.19 -10.02
N GLY A 93 2.23 13.20 -10.48
CA GLY A 93 3.23 13.39 -11.55
C GLY A 93 4.46 14.19 -11.10
N LEU A 94 4.69 14.32 -9.79
CA LEU A 94 5.88 14.99 -9.25
C LEU A 94 7.08 14.05 -9.36
N GLN A 95 8.22 14.58 -9.82
CA GLN A 95 9.44 13.79 -10.04
C GLN A 95 10.34 13.69 -8.81
N GLY A 96 9.91 14.21 -7.68
CA GLY A 96 10.58 14.17 -6.39
C GLY A 96 10.20 15.34 -5.51
N PHE A 97 10.62 15.28 -4.25
CA PHE A 97 10.44 16.37 -3.28
C PHE A 97 11.55 16.33 -2.24
N TYR A 98 11.86 17.50 -1.69
CA TYR A 98 12.84 17.61 -0.60
C TYR A 98 12.16 17.54 0.77
N THR A 99 12.79 16.82 1.70
CA THR A 99 12.29 16.64 3.06
C THR A 99 13.43 16.70 4.08
N THR A 100 13.13 17.15 5.29
CA THR A 100 14.05 17.09 6.43
C THR A 100 14.03 15.73 7.13
N VAL A 101 13.03 14.88 6.83
CA VAL A 101 12.87 13.57 7.48
C VAL A 101 13.96 12.63 7.00
N GLY A 102 14.66 12.00 7.94
CA GLY A 102 15.73 11.05 7.65
C GLY A 102 17.12 11.67 7.48
N VAL A 103 17.24 13.01 7.47
CA VAL A 103 18.55 13.68 7.40
C VAL A 103 19.43 13.26 8.58
N GLY A 104 20.69 12.85 8.28
CA GLY A 104 21.65 12.40 9.29
C GLY A 104 21.42 10.96 9.79
N THR A 105 20.57 10.20 9.14
CA THR A 105 20.34 8.77 9.40
C THR A 105 20.74 7.93 8.17
N GLU A 106 20.73 6.61 8.30
CA GLU A 106 20.97 5.68 7.18
C GLU A 106 19.99 5.88 6.01
N ILE A 107 18.79 6.43 6.28
CA ILE A 107 17.78 6.73 5.26
C ILE A 107 18.27 7.77 4.25
N ALA A 108 19.19 8.66 4.65
CA ALA A 108 19.79 9.66 3.77
C ALA A 108 20.91 9.11 2.87
N ALA A 109 21.37 7.89 3.12
CA ALA A 109 22.50 7.33 2.39
C ALA A 109 22.22 7.25 0.87
N GLY A 110 23.13 7.85 0.08
CA GLY A 110 23.03 7.87 -1.38
C GLY A 110 21.98 8.83 -1.96
N LYS A 111 21.26 9.58 -1.14
CA LYS A 111 20.29 10.58 -1.61
C LYS A 111 20.95 11.95 -1.79
N GLU A 112 20.44 12.71 -2.76
CA GLU A 112 20.87 14.10 -2.97
C GLU A 112 20.47 14.94 -1.74
N GLU A 113 21.42 15.72 -1.20
CA GLU A 113 21.18 16.65 -0.11
C GLU A 113 21.18 18.09 -0.60
N ARG A 114 20.27 18.92 -0.07
CA ARG A 114 20.27 20.39 -0.27
C ARG A 114 19.98 21.11 1.03
N VAL A 115 20.49 22.35 1.11
CA VAL A 115 20.07 23.29 2.15
C VAL A 115 18.98 24.20 1.58
N ILE A 116 17.79 24.14 2.15
CA ILE A 116 16.64 24.94 1.75
C ILE A 116 16.20 25.73 2.99
N GLU A 117 16.21 27.06 2.88
CA GLU A 117 15.88 27.97 4.00
C GLU A 117 16.65 27.63 5.29
N GLY A 118 17.96 27.35 5.16
CA GLY A 118 18.85 27.01 6.28
C GLY A 118 18.68 25.59 6.85
N LYS A 119 17.78 24.77 6.32
CA LYS A 119 17.53 23.39 6.76
C LYS A 119 18.13 22.40 5.77
N ARG A 120 18.89 21.40 6.27
CA ARG A 120 19.33 20.27 5.45
C ARG A 120 18.11 19.44 5.06
N CYS A 121 18.02 19.12 3.79
CA CYS A 121 16.95 18.30 3.20
C CYS A 121 17.57 17.21 2.33
N ILE A 122 16.88 16.10 2.19
CA ILE A 122 17.19 15.03 1.23
C ILE A 122 16.10 14.95 0.16
N LEU A 123 16.50 14.57 -1.04
CA LEU A 123 15.57 14.32 -2.16
C LEU A 123 14.93 12.94 -2.02
N GLU A 124 13.62 12.89 -2.00
CA GLU A 124 12.82 11.66 -2.10
C GLU A 124 12.19 11.53 -3.48
N MET A 125 12.30 10.33 -4.05
CA MET A 125 11.74 10.02 -5.37
C MET A 125 10.34 9.43 -5.26
N PRO A 126 9.46 9.67 -6.26
CA PRO A 126 8.13 9.08 -6.28
C PRO A 126 8.20 7.54 -6.31
N ILE A 127 7.15 6.92 -5.78
CA ILE A 127 7.00 5.46 -5.78
C ILE A 127 5.77 5.08 -6.61
N HIS A 128 6.02 4.40 -7.72
CA HIS A 128 4.97 3.85 -8.60
C HIS A 128 4.84 2.34 -8.39
N ALA A 129 3.69 1.78 -8.79
CA ALA A 129 3.52 0.34 -8.90
C ALA A 129 2.73 -0.01 -10.15
N GLU A 130 2.92 -1.22 -10.66
CA GLU A 130 2.10 -1.78 -11.74
C GLU A 130 0.68 -2.07 -11.24
N TYR A 131 0.57 -2.57 -10.00
CA TYR A 131 -0.70 -2.95 -9.40
C TYR A 131 -0.86 -2.40 -7.99
N ALA A 132 -2.08 -1.95 -7.67
CA ALA A 132 -2.54 -1.75 -6.31
C ALA A 132 -3.69 -2.71 -6.01
N LEU A 133 -3.54 -3.50 -4.96
CA LEU A 133 -4.60 -4.28 -4.34
C LEU A 133 -5.07 -3.50 -3.12
N ILE A 134 -6.29 -3.01 -3.14
CA ILE A 134 -6.84 -2.15 -2.09
C ILE A 134 -8.16 -2.67 -1.54
N LYS A 135 -8.54 -2.21 -0.37
CA LYS A 135 -9.83 -2.50 0.27
C LYS A 135 -10.63 -1.22 0.41
N ALA A 136 -11.89 -1.26 0.00
CA ALA A 136 -12.87 -0.21 0.29
C ALA A 136 -14.13 -0.81 0.94
N GLU A 137 -15.02 0.01 1.47
CA GLU A 137 -16.29 -0.42 2.03
C GLU A 137 -17.30 -0.62 0.90
N THR A 138 -17.59 0.45 0.16
CA THR A 138 -18.57 0.44 -0.93
C THR A 138 -17.94 0.97 -2.21
N ALA A 139 -18.26 0.35 -3.33
CA ALA A 139 -18.04 0.91 -4.67
C ALA A 139 -19.37 1.11 -5.37
N ASP A 140 -19.51 2.17 -6.17
CA ASP A 140 -20.53 2.15 -7.20
C ASP A 140 -20.03 1.39 -8.45
N GLU A 141 -20.93 1.10 -9.37
CA GLU A 141 -20.62 0.33 -10.59
C GLU A 141 -19.57 1.00 -11.49
N LEU A 142 -19.33 2.32 -11.34
CA LEU A 142 -18.27 3.05 -12.04
C LEU A 142 -16.90 2.88 -11.36
N GLY A 143 -16.88 2.61 -10.04
CA GLY A 143 -15.65 2.51 -9.25
C GLY A 143 -15.39 3.68 -8.31
N ASN A 144 -16.38 4.54 -8.03
CA ASN A 144 -16.26 5.51 -6.95
C ASN A 144 -16.29 4.78 -5.60
N LEU A 145 -15.34 5.09 -4.71
CA LEU A 145 -15.14 4.34 -3.47
C LEU A 145 -15.42 5.16 -2.22
N THR A 146 -16.01 4.49 -1.23
CA THR A 146 -16.05 4.93 0.16
C THR A 146 -15.24 3.99 1.05
N TYR A 147 -14.88 4.45 2.24
CA TYR A 147 -14.09 3.69 3.21
C TYR A 147 -14.68 3.81 4.60
N ARG A 148 -14.55 2.74 5.38
CA ARG A 148 -15.04 2.73 6.76
C ARG A 148 -13.89 3.02 7.73
N LEU A 149 -14.04 4.09 8.53
CA LEU A 149 -13.14 4.41 9.64
C LEU A 149 -11.65 4.30 9.24
N ALA A 150 -10.83 3.64 10.08
CA ALA A 150 -9.39 3.44 9.86
C ALA A 150 -9.04 2.59 8.62
N ALA A 151 -9.98 1.85 8.05
CA ALA A 151 -9.76 1.10 6.82
C ALA A 151 -9.49 2.00 5.60
N ARG A 152 -9.75 3.30 5.69
CA ARG A 152 -9.36 4.27 4.67
C ARG A 152 -7.85 4.32 4.47
N ASN A 153 -7.08 4.45 5.54
CA ASN A 153 -5.59 4.48 5.63
C ASN A 153 -4.85 4.74 4.29
N PHE A 154 -4.00 3.80 3.82
CA PHE A 154 -3.22 3.94 2.60
C PHE A 154 -4.00 3.66 1.30
N ASN A 155 -5.20 3.08 1.40
CA ASN A 155 -5.95 2.60 0.24
C ASN A 155 -6.18 3.67 -0.84
N PRO A 156 -6.64 4.91 -0.52
CA PRO A 156 -6.88 5.93 -1.53
C PRO A 156 -5.61 6.35 -2.28
N ILE A 157 -4.50 6.52 -1.57
CA ILE A 157 -3.26 7.00 -2.18
C ILE A 157 -2.60 5.92 -3.03
N MET A 158 -2.70 4.66 -2.64
CA MET A 158 -2.21 3.52 -3.43
C MET A 158 -3.00 3.36 -4.74
N ALA A 159 -4.32 3.59 -4.70
CA ALA A 159 -5.14 3.60 -5.91
C ALA A 159 -4.64 4.61 -6.95
N MET A 160 -4.19 5.77 -6.49
CA MET A 160 -3.73 6.86 -7.36
C MET A 160 -2.30 6.66 -7.88
N ALA A 161 -1.48 5.88 -7.17
CA ALA A 161 -0.05 5.71 -7.45
C ALA A 161 0.27 4.48 -8.31
N ALA A 162 -0.74 3.67 -8.65
CA ALA A 162 -0.57 2.45 -9.43
C ALA A 162 -1.16 2.56 -10.83
N ALA A 163 -0.54 1.86 -11.78
CA ALA A 163 -1.04 1.78 -13.16
C ALA A 163 -2.35 1.00 -13.26
N THR A 164 -2.54 -0.01 -12.42
CA THR A 164 -3.78 -0.81 -12.37
C THR A 164 -4.21 -1.01 -10.92
N THR A 165 -5.40 -0.53 -10.59
CA THR A 165 -6.00 -0.71 -9.26
C THR A 165 -7.10 -1.76 -9.30
N ILE A 166 -6.99 -2.74 -8.41
CA ILE A 166 -8.01 -3.77 -8.15
C ILE A 166 -8.50 -3.55 -6.73
N VAL A 167 -9.78 -3.25 -6.58
CA VAL A 167 -10.37 -3.02 -5.26
C VAL A 167 -11.25 -4.18 -4.82
N GLU A 168 -11.05 -4.62 -3.60
CA GLU A 168 -11.96 -5.50 -2.88
C GLU A 168 -12.94 -4.64 -2.08
N VAL A 169 -14.25 -4.86 -2.25
CA VAL A 169 -15.29 -4.09 -1.56
C VAL A 169 -16.26 -5.00 -0.82
N ASP A 170 -16.91 -4.48 0.22
CA ASP A 170 -17.96 -5.22 0.93
C ASP A 170 -19.26 -5.18 0.15
N GLU A 171 -19.54 -4.06 -0.54
CA GLU A 171 -20.77 -3.86 -1.30
C GLU A 171 -20.53 -3.13 -2.62
N ILE A 172 -21.26 -3.53 -3.66
CA ILE A 172 -21.35 -2.80 -4.93
C ILE A 172 -22.75 -2.24 -5.04
N VAL A 173 -22.87 -0.94 -5.31
CA VAL A 173 -24.15 -0.21 -5.39
C VAL A 173 -24.33 0.42 -6.78
N PRO A 174 -25.58 0.71 -7.21
CA PRO A 174 -25.83 1.40 -8.48
C PRO A 174 -25.16 2.78 -8.54
N VAL A 175 -24.84 3.22 -9.74
CA VAL A 175 -24.32 4.57 -10.01
C VAL A 175 -25.26 5.63 -9.43
N GLY A 176 -24.69 6.62 -8.73
CA GLY A 176 -25.44 7.69 -8.07
C GLY A 176 -25.95 7.37 -6.66
N SER A 177 -25.75 6.14 -6.16
CA SER A 177 -26.10 5.79 -4.78
C SER A 177 -25.13 6.36 -3.76
N ILE A 178 -23.88 6.60 -4.13
CA ILE A 178 -22.88 7.28 -3.29
C ILE A 178 -23.04 8.78 -3.49
N LYS A 179 -23.29 9.52 -2.41
CA LYS A 179 -23.32 10.98 -2.47
C LYS A 179 -21.95 11.51 -2.90
N PRO A 180 -21.88 12.50 -3.82
CA PRO A 180 -20.60 13.01 -4.33
C PRO A 180 -19.60 13.41 -3.24
N GLU A 181 -20.06 14.03 -2.16
CA GLU A 181 -19.23 14.46 -1.03
C GLU A 181 -18.66 13.29 -0.20
N HIS A 182 -19.19 12.07 -0.37
CA HIS A 182 -18.70 10.87 0.31
C HIS A 182 -17.70 10.07 -0.55
N VAL A 183 -17.55 10.42 -1.82
CA VAL A 183 -16.55 9.78 -2.69
C VAL A 183 -15.16 10.18 -2.23
N VAL A 184 -14.38 9.18 -1.80
CA VAL A 184 -12.99 9.38 -1.34
C VAL A 184 -11.99 9.05 -2.44
N THR A 185 -12.22 7.97 -3.19
CA THR A 185 -11.43 7.62 -4.37
C THR A 185 -12.34 7.68 -5.60
N PRO A 186 -12.10 8.63 -6.51
CA PRO A 186 -12.84 8.71 -7.76
C PRO A 186 -12.62 7.50 -8.67
N ALA A 187 -13.64 7.14 -9.44
CA ALA A 187 -13.66 5.99 -10.34
C ALA A 187 -12.50 5.95 -11.33
N ILE A 188 -11.96 7.10 -11.74
CA ILE A 188 -10.83 7.20 -12.69
C ILE A 188 -9.56 6.47 -12.21
N PHE A 189 -9.44 6.18 -10.92
CA PHE A 189 -8.31 5.47 -10.32
C PHE A 189 -8.60 3.98 -10.08
N VAL A 190 -9.79 3.48 -10.44
CA VAL A 190 -10.22 2.11 -10.17
C VAL A 190 -10.45 1.37 -11.49
N HIS A 191 -9.76 0.26 -11.67
CA HIS A 191 -9.80 -0.50 -12.92
C HIS A 191 -10.62 -1.79 -12.81
N ARG A 192 -10.69 -2.37 -11.59
CA ARG A 192 -11.46 -3.59 -11.34
C ARG A 192 -12.04 -3.58 -9.94
N ILE A 193 -13.29 -4.01 -9.84
CA ILE A 193 -14.02 -4.13 -8.58
C ILE A 193 -14.30 -5.60 -8.33
N VAL A 194 -13.99 -6.07 -7.12
CA VAL A 194 -14.27 -7.43 -6.66
C VAL A 194 -15.05 -7.35 -5.37
N GLN A 195 -16.25 -7.89 -5.35
CA GLN A 195 -17.02 -7.97 -4.12
C GLN A 195 -16.46 -9.07 -3.21
N ALA A 196 -16.20 -8.74 -1.96
CA ALA A 196 -15.71 -9.68 -0.96
C ALA A 196 -16.72 -10.79 -0.71
N LYS A 197 -16.28 -12.05 -0.76
CA LYS A 197 -17.10 -13.19 -0.38
C LYS A 197 -16.84 -13.57 1.07
N GLY A 198 -17.81 -13.36 1.92
CA GLY A 198 -18.00 -14.16 3.15
C GLY A 198 -17.21 -13.78 4.41
N ILE A 199 -16.35 -12.78 4.45
CA ILE A 199 -15.68 -12.38 5.69
C ILE A 199 -15.89 -10.88 5.91
N ARG A 200 -16.96 -10.56 6.64
CA ARG A 200 -17.09 -9.24 7.27
C ARG A 200 -16.19 -9.26 8.51
N TYR A 201 -15.02 -8.65 8.43
CA TYR A 201 -14.24 -8.39 9.63
C TYR A 201 -15.03 -7.37 10.47
N ALA A 202 -15.48 -7.79 11.64
CA ALA A 202 -15.94 -6.87 12.66
C ALA A 202 -14.79 -5.95 13.02
N GLY A 203 -14.97 -4.66 12.78
CA GLY A 203 -14.03 -3.63 13.18
C GLY A 203 -14.12 -3.34 14.67
#